data_02682c6ebea463adadf54f897c37fe21
#
_entry.id   02682c6ebea463adadf54f897c37fe21
#
_cell.length_a   1.000
_cell.length_b   1.000
_cell.length_c   1.000
_cell.angle_alpha   90.00
_cell.angle_beta   90.00
_cell.angle_gamma   90.00
#
_symmetry.space_group_name_H-M   'P 1'
#
loop_
_entity.id
_entity.type
_entity.pdbx_description
1 polymer ?
#
loop_
_entity_poly.entity_id
_entity_poly.type
_entity_poly.pdbx_seq_one_letter_code
_entity_poly.pdbx_strand_id
1 'polypeptide(L)' 'MRPITVQCPHCFSVLQIWLAIDDVGEMSQDCEVCCHPWYLYVWLDENGDLQATLQDPS' A
#
# COMPACT_ATOMS: atom_id res chain seq x y z
N MET A 1 13.09 6.49 -3.90
CA MET A 1 11.96 5.60 -3.57
C MET A 1 11.92 5.37 -2.07
N ARG A 2 10.72 5.30 -1.53
CA ARG A 2 10.54 5.10 -0.09
C ARG A 2 9.80 3.80 0.17
N PRO A 3 10.19 3.04 1.21
CA PRO A 3 9.47 1.83 1.57
C PRO A 3 8.23 2.17 2.40
N ILE A 4 7.12 1.57 2.02
CA ILE A 4 5.87 1.68 2.76
C ILE A 4 5.54 0.28 3.29
N THR A 5 5.33 0.17 4.59
CA THR A 5 4.97 -1.09 5.21
C THR A 5 3.46 -1.21 5.27
N VAL A 6 2.94 -2.31 4.74
CA VAL A 6 1.51 -2.59 4.75
C VAL A 6 1.29 -4.01 5.25
N GLN A 7 0.11 -4.24 5.80
CA GLN A 7 -0.27 -5.57 6.30
C GLN A 7 -1.46 -6.06 5.50
N CYS A 8 -1.33 -7.29 4.98
CA CYS A 8 -2.42 -7.90 4.23
C CYS A 8 -3.61 -8.16 5.16
N PRO A 9 -4.83 -7.74 4.78
CA PRO A 9 -6.00 -7.94 5.65
C PRO A 9 -6.50 -9.38 5.67
N HIS A 10 -6.00 -10.24 4.81
CA HIS A 10 -6.43 -11.63 4.75
C HIS A 10 -5.51 -12.57 5.50
N CYS A 11 -4.21 -12.48 5.26
CA CYS A 11 -3.25 -13.38 5.89
C CYS A 11 -2.40 -12.69 6.95
N PHE A 12 -2.56 -11.39 7.14
CA PHE A 12 -1.83 -10.56 8.11
C PHE A 12 -0.32 -10.53 7.90
N SER A 13 0.15 -10.92 6.73
CA SER A 13 1.57 -10.81 6.42
C SER A 13 1.96 -9.35 6.21
N VAL A 14 3.11 -8.99 6.74
CA VAL A 14 3.65 -7.64 6.59
C VAL A 14 4.48 -7.57 5.32
N LEU A 15 4.18 -6.62 4.45
CA LEU A 15 4.85 -6.46 3.17
C LEU A 15 5.38 -5.04 3.04
N GLN A 16 6.49 -4.90 2.34
CA GLN A 16 7.03 -3.58 2.01
C GLN A 16 6.85 -3.30 0.53
N ILE A 17 6.38 -2.09 0.24
CA ILE A 17 6.18 -1.62 -1.12
C ILE A 17 7.06 -0.39 -1.32
N TRP A 18 7.84 -0.38 -2.40
CA TRP A 18 8.71 0.74 -2.74
C TRP A 18 7.96 1.68 -3.67
N LEU A 19 7.79 2.93 -3.22
CA LEU A 19 7.04 3.93 -3.96
C LEU A 19 7.90 5.16 -4.20
N ALA A 20 7.75 5.75 -5.37
CA ALA A 20 8.32 7.05 -5.65
C ALA A 20 7.43 8.14 -5.07
N ILE A 21 7.99 9.34 -4.87
CA ILE A 21 7.25 10.43 -4.23
C ILE A 21 6.06 10.91 -5.08
N ASP A 22 6.08 10.63 -6.38
CA ASP A 22 4.99 10.96 -7.28
C ASP A 22 4.03 9.80 -7.53
N ASP A 23 4.23 8.67 -6.86
CA ASP A 23 3.35 7.51 -6.94
C ASP A 23 2.16 7.68 -5.99
N VAL A 24 1.39 8.74 -6.19
CA VAL A 24 0.21 9.04 -5.37
C VAL A 24 -1.05 8.64 -6.12
N GLY A 25 -2.10 8.33 -5.35
CA GLY A 25 -3.38 7.94 -5.92
C GLY A 25 -3.72 6.49 -5.63
N GLU A 26 -4.66 5.96 -6.36
CA GLU A 26 -5.11 4.59 -6.19
C GLU A 26 -4.18 3.62 -6.91
N MET A 27 -3.86 2.52 -6.24
CA MET A 27 -3.10 1.44 -6.85
C MET A 27 -3.55 0.10 -6.31
N SER A 28 -3.26 -0.96 -7.05
CA SER A 28 -3.58 -2.30 -6.62
C SER A 28 -2.32 -3.12 -6.47
N GLN A 29 -2.34 -4.04 -5.53
CA GLN A 29 -1.25 -4.97 -5.28
C GLN A 29 -1.81 -6.35 -5.05
N ASP A 30 -0.99 -7.36 -5.32
CA ASP A 30 -1.33 -8.74 -5.02
C ASP A 30 -0.51 -9.19 -3.81
N CYS A 31 -1.16 -9.89 -2.89
CA CYS A 31 -0.44 -10.46 -1.76
C CYS A 31 0.42 -11.62 -2.24
N GLU A 32 1.70 -11.63 -1.84
CA GLU A 32 2.61 -12.69 -2.23
C GLU A 32 2.36 -13.99 -1.47
N VAL A 33 1.64 -13.93 -0.37
CA VAL A 33 1.41 -15.08 0.49
C VAL A 33 0.08 -15.75 0.19
N CYS A 34 -1.02 -14.98 0.16
CA CYS A 34 -2.34 -15.54 -0.04
C CYS A 34 -2.91 -15.28 -1.44
N CYS A 35 -2.19 -14.53 -2.26
CA CYS A 35 -2.56 -14.22 -3.64
C CYS A 35 -3.89 -13.49 -3.79
N HIS A 36 -4.35 -12.82 -2.72
CA HIS A 36 -5.56 -12.01 -2.81
C HIS A 36 -5.21 -10.59 -3.27
N PRO A 37 -5.95 -10.04 -4.22
CA PRO A 37 -5.75 -8.65 -4.63
C PRO A 37 -6.27 -7.70 -3.56
N TRP A 38 -5.58 -6.59 -3.38
CA TRP A 38 -6.02 -5.55 -2.47
C TRP A 38 -5.62 -4.19 -3.04
N TYR A 39 -6.32 -3.16 -2.59
CA TYR A 39 -6.17 -1.81 -3.12
C TYR A 39 -5.58 -0.91 -2.07
N LEU A 40 -4.76 0.02 -2.55
CA LEU A 40 -4.12 1.03 -1.72
C LEU A 40 -4.50 2.41 -2.22
N TYR A 41 -4.62 3.34 -1.29
CA TYR A 41 -4.66 4.75 -1.62
C TYR A 41 -3.42 5.41 -1.02
N VAL A 42 -2.65 6.08 -1.86
CA VAL A 42 -1.39 6.70 -1.47
C VAL A 42 -1.52 8.21 -1.61
N TRP A 43 -1.06 8.93 -0.61
CA TRP A 43 -1.09 10.39 -0.64
C TRP A 43 0.13 10.96 0.05
N LEU A 44 0.39 12.26 -0.19
CA LEU A 44 1.40 13.00 0.54
C LEU A 44 0.74 13.74 1.69
N ASP A 45 1.33 13.63 2.88
CA ASP A 45 0.84 14.35 4.04
C ASP A 45 1.39 15.78 4.08
N GLU A 46 1.07 16.51 5.14
CA GLU A 46 1.49 17.90 5.30
C GLU A 46 2.99 18.04 5.38
N ASN A 47 3.69 17.02 5.83
CA ASN A 47 5.14 17.02 5.95
C ASN A 47 5.85 16.61 4.68
N GLY A 48 5.09 16.22 3.64
CA GLY A 48 5.65 15.72 2.41
C GLY A 48 6.04 14.26 2.45
N ASP A 49 5.58 13.53 3.45
CA ASP A 49 5.82 12.10 3.56
C ASP A 49 4.74 11.31 2.85
N LEU A 50 5.14 10.21 2.23
CA LEU A 50 4.18 9.30 1.60
C LEU A 50 3.44 8.50 2.66
N GLN A 51 2.13 8.48 2.55
CA GLN A 51 1.27 7.67 3.38
C GLN A 51 0.42 6.76 2.51
N ALA A 52 0.07 5.61 3.02
CA ALA A 52 -0.76 4.68 2.29
C ALA A 52 -1.78 4.05 3.23
N THR A 53 -2.97 3.80 2.72
CA THR A 53 -4.00 3.09 3.45
C THR A 53 -4.56 1.98 2.59
N LEU A 54 -4.88 0.85 3.22
CA LEU A 54 -5.52 -0.24 2.52
C LEU A 54 -7.00 0.04 2.39
N GLN A 55 -7.52 -0.18 1.18
CA GLN A 55 -8.95 -0.08 0.92
C GLN A 55 -9.50 -1.48 0.70
N ASP A 56 -10.49 -1.85 1.47
CA ASP A 56 -11.15 -3.12 1.31
C ASP A 56 -12.17 -3.00 0.18
N PRO A 57 -12.07 -3.83 -0.86
CA PRO A 57 -12.98 -3.77 -1.98
C PRO A 57 -14.37 -4.32 -1.69
N SER A 58 -14.57 -4.94 -0.56
CA SER A 58 -15.88 -5.53 -0.21
C SER A 58 -16.91 -4.50 0.21
#